data_14d99c026a865707c4ecd5d931088e3e
#
_entry.id   14d99c026a865707c4ecd5d931088e3e
#
_cell.length_a   1.000
_cell.length_b   1.000
_cell.length_c   1.000
_cell.angle_alpha   90.00
_cell.angle_beta   90.00
_cell.angle_gamma   90.00
#
_symmetry.space_group_name_H-M   'P 1'
#
loop_
_entity.id
_entity.type
_entity.pdbx_description
1 polymer ?
#
loop_
_entity_poly.entity_id
_entity_poly.type
_entity_poly.pdbx_seq_one_letter_code
_entity_poly.pdbx_strand_id
1 'polypeptide(L)' 'MSDQKLSATVYKQLFTGAEWDAISFAMKDYGDFRGGMDETIANNVQAKISKIFELTAN' A
#
# COMPACT_ATOMS: atom_id res chain seq x y z
N MET A 1 -8.24 13.02 10.09
CA MET A 1 -9.07 13.91 9.39
C MET A 1 -8.47 14.47 8.14
N SER A 2 -8.55 15.79 7.91
CA SER A 2 -8.04 16.35 6.66
C SER A 2 -6.54 16.14 6.49
N ASP A 3 -5.77 16.14 7.58
CA ASP A 3 -4.32 15.92 7.50
C ASP A 3 -3.98 14.53 6.97
N GLN A 4 -4.71 13.51 7.41
CA GLN A 4 -4.51 12.16 6.92
C GLN A 4 -4.82 12.06 5.43
N LYS A 5 -5.90 12.70 5.00
CA LYS A 5 -6.30 12.68 3.59
C LYS A 5 -5.27 13.41 2.73
N LEU A 6 -4.77 14.56 3.20
CA LEU A 6 -3.75 15.30 2.47
C LEU A 6 -2.46 14.49 2.36
N SER A 7 -2.03 13.87 3.45
CA SER A 7 -0.83 13.03 3.43
C SER A 7 -1.00 11.84 2.50
N ALA A 8 -2.16 11.19 2.53
CA ALA A 8 -2.46 10.07 1.65
C ALA A 8 -2.43 10.49 0.19
N THR A 9 -2.97 11.68 -0.12
CA THR A 9 -2.97 12.21 -1.48
C THR A 9 -1.53 12.41 -1.98
N VAL A 10 -0.67 12.97 -1.13
CA VAL A 10 0.73 13.19 -1.48
C VAL A 10 1.42 11.84 -1.74
N TYR A 11 1.25 10.87 -0.85
CA TYR A 11 1.86 9.55 -1.01
C TYR A 11 1.36 8.86 -2.27
N LYS A 12 0.07 8.96 -2.56
CA LYS A 12 -0.51 8.34 -3.75
C LYS A 12 0.13 8.88 -5.03
N GLN A 13 0.49 10.17 -5.03
CA GLN A 13 1.07 10.82 -6.20
C GLN A 13 2.54 10.48 -6.43
N LEU A 14 3.19 9.80 -5.46
CA LEU A 14 4.58 9.38 -5.63
C LEU A 14 4.75 8.34 -6.75
N PHE A 15 3.71 7.57 -7.00
CA PHE A 15 3.74 6.50 -8.00
C PHE A 15 2.51 6.57 -8.87
N THR A 16 2.65 6.09 -10.10
CA THR A 16 1.50 5.92 -11.00
C THR A 16 0.65 4.73 -10.51
N GLY A 17 -0.56 4.61 -11.06
CA GLY A 17 -1.42 3.47 -10.75
C GLY A 17 -0.76 2.14 -11.06
N ALA A 18 -0.08 2.07 -12.21
CA ALA A 18 0.63 0.85 -12.61
C ALA A 18 1.77 0.53 -11.64
N GLU A 19 2.46 1.56 -11.17
CA GLU A 19 3.53 1.38 -10.19
C GLU A 19 2.99 0.92 -8.86
N TRP A 20 1.87 1.46 -8.40
CA TRP A 20 1.21 1.01 -7.18
C TRP A 20 0.81 -0.46 -7.27
N ASP A 21 0.27 -0.87 -8.42
CA ASP A 21 -0.10 -2.27 -8.65
C ASP A 21 1.13 -3.18 -8.56
N ALA A 22 2.24 -2.76 -9.16
CA ALA A 22 3.48 -3.51 -9.11
C ALA A 22 3.99 -3.67 -7.68
N ILE A 23 3.92 -2.62 -6.88
CA ILE A 23 4.33 -2.65 -5.48
C ILE A 23 3.45 -3.61 -4.69
N SER A 24 2.13 -3.51 -4.86
CA SER A 24 1.19 -4.38 -4.16
C SER A 24 1.41 -5.85 -4.52
N PHE A 25 1.64 -6.11 -5.79
CA PHE A 25 1.88 -7.46 -6.29
C PHE A 25 3.18 -8.02 -5.70
N ALA A 26 4.23 -7.20 -5.69
CA ALA A 26 5.51 -7.60 -5.13
C ALA A 26 5.41 -7.91 -3.64
N MET A 27 4.62 -7.11 -2.89
CA MET A 27 4.42 -7.34 -1.47
C MET A 27 3.66 -8.64 -1.22
N LYS A 28 2.67 -8.95 -2.05
CA LYS A 28 1.94 -10.19 -1.94
C LYS A 28 2.87 -11.40 -2.16
N ASP A 29 3.66 -11.34 -3.22
CA ASP A 29 4.62 -12.41 -3.52
C ASP A 29 5.64 -12.55 -2.41
N TYR A 30 6.13 -11.44 -1.88
CA TYR A 30 7.09 -11.44 -0.78
C TYR A 30 6.51 -12.17 0.44
N GLY A 31 5.27 -11.86 0.82
CA GLY A 31 4.63 -12.50 1.95
C GLY A 31 4.35 -13.97 1.71
N ASP A 32 3.84 -14.32 0.53
CA ASP A 32 3.52 -15.69 0.19
C ASP A 32 4.77 -16.57 0.12
N PHE A 33 5.86 -16.01 -0.41
CA PHE A 33 7.09 -16.77 -0.61
C PHE A 33 7.86 -16.97 0.69
N ARG A 34 7.95 -15.92 1.52
CA ARG A 34 8.77 -15.97 2.72
C ARG A 34 8.01 -16.48 3.94
N GLY A 35 6.73 -16.10 4.06
CA GLY A 35 5.89 -16.55 5.16
C GLY A 35 6.30 -15.99 6.52
N GLY A 36 5.63 -16.43 7.57
CA GLY A 36 5.97 -16.06 8.94
C GLY A 36 5.94 -14.56 9.18
N MET A 37 7.00 -14.04 9.82
CA MET A 37 7.12 -12.63 10.15
C MET A 37 7.09 -11.75 8.90
N ASP A 38 7.69 -12.21 7.81
CA ASP A 38 7.73 -11.48 6.55
C ASP A 38 6.34 -11.37 5.94
N GLU A 39 5.52 -12.39 6.08
CA GLU A 39 4.12 -12.34 5.66
C GLU A 39 3.35 -11.27 6.42
N THR A 40 3.57 -11.18 7.73
CA THR A 40 2.93 -10.16 8.55
C THR A 40 3.33 -8.75 8.10
N ILE A 41 4.62 -8.55 7.81
CA ILE A 41 5.11 -7.27 7.32
C ILE A 41 4.46 -6.94 5.97
N ALA A 42 4.42 -7.90 5.05
CA ALA A 42 3.82 -7.70 3.74
C ALA A 42 2.34 -7.33 3.85
N ASN A 43 1.61 -8.02 4.73
CA ASN A 43 0.19 -7.73 4.96
C ASN A 43 -0.01 -6.33 5.52
N ASN A 44 0.86 -5.90 6.43
CA ASN A 44 0.80 -4.57 6.99
C ASN A 44 1.04 -3.50 5.93
N VAL A 45 2.02 -3.72 5.05
CA VAL A 45 2.31 -2.80 3.95
C VAL A 45 1.12 -2.71 3.00
N GLN A 46 0.54 -3.84 2.63
CA GLN A 46 -0.63 -3.87 1.75
C GLN A 46 -1.82 -3.15 2.38
N ALA A 47 -2.02 -3.32 3.68
CA ALA A 47 -3.10 -2.64 4.39
C ALA A 47 -2.90 -1.13 4.35
N LYS A 48 -1.67 -0.65 4.49
CA LYS A 48 -1.36 0.77 4.42
C LYS A 48 -1.58 1.32 3.01
N ILE A 49 -1.21 0.57 1.98
CA ILE A 49 -1.46 0.95 0.59
C ILE A 49 -2.96 1.06 0.35
N SER A 50 -3.72 0.06 0.80
CA SER A 50 -5.18 0.09 0.68
C SER A 50 -5.79 1.29 1.39
N LYS A 51 -5.23 1.65 2.54
CA LYS A 51 -5.69 2.82 3.30
C LYS A 51 -5.45 4.10 2.52
N ILE A 52 -4.30 4.22 1.84
CA ILE A 52 -4.00 5.38 1.00
C ILE A 52 -5.05 5.52 -0.10
N PHE A 53 -5.38 4.43 -0.79
CA PHE A 53 -6.39 4.47 -1.84
C PHE A 53 -7.78 4.77 -1.29
N GLU A 54 -8.11 4.21 -0.14
CA GLU A 54 -9.39 4.47 0.52
C GLU A 54 -9.56 5.95 0.88
N LEU A 55 -8.51 6.54 1.46
CA LEU A 55 -8.55 7.93 1.88
C LEU A 55 -8.59 8.90 0.70
N THR A 56 -8.09 8.49 -0.45
CA THR A 56 -8.05 9.34 -1.66
C THR A 56 -9.17 9.03 -2.63
N ALA A 57 -9.99 8.03 -2.36
CA ALA A 57 -11.16 7.73 -3.18
C ALA A 57 -12.25 8.76 -2.95
N ASN A 58 -12.98 9.06 -4.00
CA ASN A 58 -14.10 9.99 -3.90
C ASN A 58 -15.40 9.29 -4.06
#